data_7141c6f1bca048c8f7cb05b8e4b464b5
#
_entry.id   7141c6f1bca048c8f7cb05b8e4b464b5
#
_cell.length_a   1.000
_cell.length_b   1.000
_cell.length_c   1.000
_cell.angle_alpha   90.00
_cell.angle_beta   90.00
_cell.angle_gamma   90.00
#
_symmetry.space_group_name_H-M   'P 1'
#
loop_
_entity.id
_entity.type
_entity.pdbx_description
1 polymer ?
#
loop_
_entity_poly.entity_id
_entity_poly.type
_entity_poly.pdbx_seq_one_letter_code
_entity_poly.pdbx_strand_id
1 'polypeptide(L)'
;MYKRQSEKSGFANSKPILIENAYFVLTPSAKVAKKKVDAYASFVESLRALPIVLDYHEHDIVTGTISHLPHIIAASLVNFVRDTDTKDELMKTLAAGGFKDITRIASSSPTMWEHICAQNQSNISQILGNYIETLNEAKKLVAAGDSQGIYDMFDHSRNYRNSMPNGSAGPIKRAFEIYCDIPDEAGVIATIATILASNALSIKNIGIVHNREFEEGVLRIEFYDSISCEKAVSLLQKHRYIVYERCLLYTSRAHETVLDLVCR
;
A
#
# COMPACT_ATOMS: atom_id res chain seq x y z
N MET A 1 -8.01 -4.43 -3.96
CA MET A 1 -8.80 -4.89 -2.78
C MET A 1 -7.87 -4.99 -1.59
N TYR A 2 -8.07 -4.17 -0.56
CA TYR A 2 -7.37 -4.39 0.70
C TYR A 2 -8.03 -5.58 1.38
N LYS A 3 -7.40 -6.75 1.33
CA LYS A 3 -7.77 -7.84 2.22
C LYS A 3 -7.36 -7.42 3.63
N ARG A 4 -8.29 -6.92 4.42
CA ARG A 4 -8.07 -6.64 5.82
C ARG A 4 -8.17 -7.94 6.60
N GLN A 5 -7.11 -8.73 6.53
CA GLN A 5 -7.00 -9.95 7.32
C GLN A 5 -5.76 -9.87 8.20
N SER A 6 -5.86 -10.43 9.40
CA SER A 6 -4.72 -10.72 10.24
C SER A 6 -3.86 -11.79 9.57
N GLU A 7 -2.53 -11.69 9.63
CA GLU A 7 -1.63 -12.77 9.22
C GLU A 7 -1.75 -14.00 10.13
N LYS A 8 -2.41 -13.83 11.27
CA LYS A 8 -2.66 -14.89 12.25
C LYS A 8 -4.09 -15.41 12.12
N SER A 9 -4.25 -16.72 12.09
CA SER A 9 -5.55 -17.40 12.01
C SER A 9 -6.27 -17.42 13.36
N GLY A 10 -7.60 -17.59 13.32
CA GLY A 10 -8.45 -17.85 14.48
C GLY A 10 -9.09 -16.61 15.08
N PHE A 11 -10.22 -16.84 15.76
CA PHE A 11 -11.07 -15.79 16.35
C PHE A 11 -10.32 -14.88 17.35
N ALA A 12 -9.39 -15.43 18.11
CA ALA A 12 -8.58 -14.68 19.08
C ALA A 12 -7.74 -13.56 18.43
N ASN A 13 -7.51 -13.62 17.11
CA ASN A 13 -6.79 -12.61 16.34
C ASN A 13 -7.73 -11.69 15.55
N SER A 14 -9.04 -11.86 15.66
CA SER A 14 -10.02 -10.98 15.02
C SER A 14 -10.09 -9.65 15.78
N LYS A 15 -10.25 -8.57 15.01
CA LYS A 15 -10.44 -7.22 15.56
C LYS A 15 -11.56 -6.54 14.79
N PRO A 16 -12.57 -5.95 15.48
CA PRO A 16 -13.68 -5.25 14.81
C PRO A 16 -13.20 -4.17 13.82
N ILE A 17 -12.11 -3.48 14.13
CA ILE A 17 -11.52 -2.44 13.28
C ILE A 17 -11.05 -2.98 11.90
N LEU A 18 -10.92 -4.28 11.72
CA LEU A 18 -10.48 -4.85 10.45
C LEU A 18 -11.46 -4.61 9.30
N ILE A 19 -12.76 -4.50 9.60
CA ILE A 19 -13.80 -4.24 8.61
C ILE A 19 -14.20 -2.76 8.55
N GLU A 20 -13.90 -1.99 9.59
CA GLU A 20 -14.24 -0.58 9.64
C GLU A 20 -13.53 0.21 8.52
N ASN A 21 -14.29 0.99 7.76
CA ASN A 21 -13.83 1.76 6.61
C ASN A 21 -13.10 0.91 5.53
N ALA A 22 -13.50 -0.37 5.42
CA ALA A 22 -13.01 -1.28 4.37
C ALA A 22 -14.08 -1.47 3.30
N TYR A 23 -13.66 -1.64 2.06
CA TYR A 23 -14.58 -2.10 1.02
C TYR A 23 -15.02 -3.53 1.32
N PHE A 24 -16.34 -3.73 1.31
CA PHE A 24 -16.97 -5.02 1.46
C PHE A 24 -17.69 -5.38 0.16
N VAL A 25 -17.10 -6.31 -0.60
CA VAL A 25 -17.62 -6.66 -1.91
C VAL A 25 -18.74 -7.68 -1.77
N LEU A 26 -19.88 -7.37 -2.38
CA LEU A 26 -21.06 -8.22 -2.47
C LEU A 26 -21.20 -8.70 -3.91
N THR A 27 -21.25 -10.01 -4.11
CA THR A 27 -21.45 -10.65 -5.43
C THR A 27 -22.73 -11.46 -5.42
N PRO A 28 -23.91 -10.80 -5.48
CA PRO A 28 -25.19 -11.49 -5.38
C PRO A 28 -25.45 -12.36 -6.62
N SER A 29 -25.98 -13.56 -6.41
CA SER A 29 -26.50 -14.38 -7.49
C SER A 29 -27.70 -13.70 -8.16
N ALA A 30 -27.88 -13.90 -9.46
CA ALA A 30 -29.03 -13.39 -10.23
C ALA A 30 -30.40 -13.81 -9.65
N LYS A 31 -30.42 -14.85 -8.81
CA LYS A 31 -31.64 -15.33 -8.13
C LYS A 31 -31.99 -14.52 -6.86
N VAL A 32 -31.11 -13.66 -6.39
CA VAL A 32 -31.33 -12.87 -5.16
C VAL A 32 -32.07 -11.59 -5.50
N ALA A 33 -33.24 -11.40 -4.87
CA ALA A 33 -34.03 -10.20 -5.06
C ALA A 33 -33.23 -8.94 -4.60
N LYS A 34 -33.27 -7.85 -5.37
CA LYS A 34 -32.58 -6.59 -5.08
C LYS A 34 -32.82 -6.09 -3.65
N LYS A 35 -34.04 -6.18 -3.16
CA LYS A 35 -34.39 -5.78 -1.78
C LYS A 35 -33.54 -6.50 -0.71
N LYS A 36 -33.17 -7.76 -0.94
CA LYS A 36 -32.29 -8.49 -0.01
C LYS A 36 -30.83 -8.01 -0.12
N VAL A 37 -30.38 -7.68 -1.31
CA VAL A 37 -29.04 -7.11 -1.54
C VAL A 37 -28.93 -5.77 -0.86
N ASP A 38 -29.92 -4.89 -1.04
CA ASP A 38 -29.97 -3.56 -0.44
C ASP A 38 -30.00 -3.64 1.11
N ALA A 39 -30.81 -4.54 1.67
CA ALA A 39 -30.86 -4.77 3.11
C ALA A 39 -29.52 -5.28 3.67
N TYR A 40 -28.82 -6.15 2.93
CA TYR A 40 -27.52 -6.64 3.35
C TYR A 40 -26.41 -5.56 3.20
N ALA A 41 -26.48 -4.74 2.17
CA ALA A 41 -25.61 -3.58 2.01
C ALA A 41 -25.79 -2.61 3.19
N SER A 42 -27.02 -2.29 3.58
CA SER A 42 -27.29 -1.44 4.77
C SER A 42 -26.77 -2.07 6.06
N PHE A 43 -26.86 -3.39 6.20
CA PHE A 43 -26.22 -4.07 7.33
C PHE A 43 -24.70 -3.91 7.33
N VAL A 44 -24.05 -4.06 6.16
CA VAL A 44 -22.59 -3.84 6.01
C VAL A 44 -22.20 -2.40 6.37
N GLU A 45 -23.01 -1.40 5.95
CA GLU A 45 -22.82 -0.01 6.32
C GLU A 45 -22.92 0.21 7.83
N SER A 46 -23.84 -0.48 8.51
CA SER A 46 -23.98 -0.41 9.97
C SER A 46 -22.73 -0.90 10.70
N LEU A 47 -21.93 -1.76 10.07
CA LEU A 47 -20.63 -2.21 10.55
C LEU A 47 -19.49 -1.21 10.22
N ARG A 48 -19.83 -0.05 9.67
CA ARG A 48 -18.91 0.99 9.19
C ARG A 48 -17.99 0.51 8.06
N ALA A 49 -18.39 -0.52 7.33
CA ALA A 49 -17.78 -0.95 6.10
C ALA A 49 -18.46 -0.30 4.89
N LEU A 50 -17.81 -0.34 3.73
CA LEU A 50 -18.26 0.28 2.49
C LEU A 50 -18.69 -0.81 1.52
N PRO A 51 -19.99 -1.10 1.35
CA PRO A 51 -20.44 -2.12 0.44
C PRO A 51 -20.21 -1.70 -1.02
N ILE A 52 -19.68 -2.62 -1.81
CA ILE A 52 -19.60 -2.51 -3.27
C ILE A 52 -20.32 -3.74 -3.83
N VAL A 53 -21.32 -3.51 -4.66
CA VAL A 53 -22.04 -4.60 -5.36
C VAL A 53 -21.41 -4.73 -6.75
N LEU A 54 -20.88 -5.92 -7.03
CA LEU A 54 -20.29 -6.28 -8.32
C LEU A 54 -20.91 -7.57 -8.85
N ASP A 55 -20.88 -7.73 -10.15
CA ASP A 55 -21.07 -9.05 -10.76
C ASP A 55 -19.90 -9.97 -10.39
N TYR A 56 -20.15 -11.26 -10.22
CA TYR A 56 -19.10 -12.19 -9.78
C TYR A 56 -18.00 -12.38 -10.84
N HIS A 57 -18.33 -12.28 -12.13
CA HIS A 57 -17.32 -12.34 -13.20
C HIS A 57 -16.40 -11.12 -13.14
N GLU A 58 -16.98 -9.93 -12.94
CA GLU A 58 -16.21 -8.70 -12.77
C GLU A 58 -15.32 -8.77 -11.52
N HIS A 59 -15.86 -9.26 -10.40
CA HIS A 59 -15.09 -9.50 -9.18
C HIS A 59 -13.90 -10.41 -9.43
N ASP A 60 -14.08 -11.51 -10.14
CA ASP A 60 -13.04 -12.51 -10.36
C ASP A 60 -11.94 -12.00 -11.29
N ILE A 61 -12.27 -11.17 -12.28
CA ILE A 61 -11.30 -10.48 -13.14
C ILE A 61 -10.53 -9.44 -12.33
N VAL A 62 -11.23 -8.57 -11.58
CA VAL A 62 -10.61 -7.53 -10.76
C VAL A 62 -9.66 -8.16 -9.73
N THR A 63 -10.13 -9.17 -9.00
CA THR A 63 -9.31 -9.86 -7.98
C THR A 63 -8.16 -10.62 -8.62
N GLY A 64 -8.37 -11.23 -9.78
CA GLY A 64 -7.31 -11.84 -10.59
C GLY A 64 -6.19 -10.87 -10.92
N THR A 65 -6.56 -9.68 -11.36
CA THR A 65 -5.60 -8.65 -11.82
C THR A 65 -4.84 -8.00 -10.67
N ILE A 66 -5.53 -7.57 -9.59
CA ILE A 66 -4.89 -6.77 -8.53
C ILE A 66 -4.41 -7.57 -7.33
N SER A 67 -4.73 -8.86 -7.25
CA SER A 67 -4.33 -9.73 -6.15
C SER A 67 -3.63 -11.00 -6.61
N HIS A 68 -4.23 -11.78 -7.52
CA HIS A 68 -3.67 -13.09 -7.89
C HIS A 68 -2.42 -12.92 -8.75
N LEU A 69 -2.48 -12.10 -9.79
CA LEU A 69 -1.33 -11.82 -10.66
C LEU A 69 -0.10 -11.32 -9.88
N PRO A 70 -0.19 -10.32 -8.99
CA PRO A 70 0.96 -9.87 -8.20
C PRO A 70 1.63 -10.99 -7.38
N HIS A 71 0.84 -11.90 -6.80
CA HIS A 71 1.41 -13.02 -6.04
C HIS A 71 2.13 -14.03 -6.93
N ILE A 72 1.58 -14.32 -8.11
CA ILE A 72 2.23 -15.20 -9.10
C ILE A 72 3.53 -14.57 -9.59
N ILE A 73 3.53 -13.25 -9.86
CA ILE A 73 4.74 -12.52 -10.27
C ILE A 73 5.79 -12.58 -9.16
N ALA A 74 5.41 -12.30 -7.91
CA ALA A 74 6.34 -12.34 -6.79
C ALA A 74 6.95 -13.74 -6.61
N ALA A 75 6.12 -14.80 -6.66
CA ALA A 75 6.59 -16.17 -6.53
C ALA A 75 7.49 -16.59 -7.69
N SER A 76 7.12 -16.25 -8.94
CA SER A 76 7.94 -16.56 -10.12
C SER A 76 9.25 -15.79 -10.14
N LEU A 77 9.26 -14.53 -9.69
CA LEU A 77 10.49 -13.72 -9.57
C LEU A 77 11.45 -14.31 -8.54
N VAL A 78 10.96 -14.77 -7.39
CA VAL A 78 11.79 -15.45 -6.38
C VAL A 78 12.37 -16.75 -6.94
N ASN A 79 11.54 -17.56 -7.60
CA ASN A 79 11.98 -18.80 -8.21
C ASN A 79 13.03 -18.55 -9.32
N PHE A 80 12.81 -17.54 -10.16
CA PHE A 80 13.76 -17.15 -11.20
C PHE A 80 15.12 -16.77 -10.60
N VAL A 81 15.16 -15.95 -9.55
CA VAL A 81 16.41 -15.58 -8.87
C VAL A 81 17.07 -16.81 -8.25
N ARG A 82 16.31 -17.65 -7.54
CA ARG A 82 16.85 -18.92 -6.98
C ARG A 82 17.50 -19.82 -8.03
N ASP A 83 16.85 -19.96 -9.17
CA ASP A 83 17.29 -20.90 -10.23
C ASP A 83 18.46 -20.34 -11.06
N THR A 84 18.67 -19.02 -11.02
CA THR A 84 19.79 -18.35 -11.73
C THR A 84 20.94 -17.94 -10.81
N ASP A 85 20.79 -18.07 -9.48
CA ASP A 85 21.81 -17.67 -8.53
C ASP A 85 23.07 -18.57 -8.64
N THR A 86 24.19 -18.01 -8.25
CA THR A 86 25.47 -18.71 -8.21
C THR A 86 25.54 -19.67 -7.02
N LYS A 87 26.54 -20.59 -7.04
CA LYS A 87 26.78 -21.49 -5.91
C LYS A 87 27.08 -20.76 -4.60
N ASP A 88 27.59 -19.54 -4.70
CA ASP A 88 27.95 -18.68 -3.56
C ASP A 88 26.75 -17.82 -3.08
N GLU A 89 25.54 -18.07 -3.60
CA GLU A 89 24.32 -17.35 -3.27
C GLU A 89 24.46 -15.81 -3.36
N LEU A 90 25.15 -15.34 -4.39
CA LEU A 90 25.48 -13.92 -4.56
C LEU A 90 24.23 -13.04 -4.72
N MET A 91 23.26 -13.48 -5.53
CA MET A 91 21.99 -12.74 -5.72
C MET A 91 21.19 -12.68 -4.45
N LYS A 92 21.11 -13.77 -3.69
CA LYS A 92 20.45 -13.84 -2.39
C LYS A 92 21.12 -12.92 -1.38
N THR A 93 22.45 -12.88 -1.35
CA THR A 93 23.24 -12.04 -0.45
C THR A 93 23.05 -10.55 -0.74
N LEU A 94 23.05 -10.18 -2.03
CA LEU A 94 22.91 -8.79 -2.48
C LEU A 94 21.45 -8.32 -2.61
N ALA A 95 20.48 -9.19 -2.34
CA ALA A 95 19.06 -8.84 -2.41
C ALA A 95 18.72 -7.68 -1.45
N ALA A 96 18.54 -6.50 -2.00
CA ALA A 96 18.26 -5.27 -1.28
C ALA A 96 16.75 -5.02 -1.10
N GLY A 97 16.41 -3.87 -0.51
CA GLY A 97 15.04 -3.50 -0.14
C GLY A 97 14.02 -3.63 -1.25
N GLY A 98 14.30 -3.13 -2.44
CA GLY A 98 13.37 -3.22 -3.58
C GLY A 98 12.95 -4.64 -3.93
N PHE A 99 13.91 -5.58 -4.02
CA PHE A 99 13.60 -6.98 -4.26
C PHE A 99 12.77 -7.59 -3.11
N LYS A 100 13.17 -7.35 -1.86
CA LYS A 100 12.46 -7.85 -0.66
C LYS A 100 11.04 -7.31 -0.57
N ASP A 101 10.82 -6.05 -0.94
CA ASP A 101 9.50 -5.44 -0.89
C ASP A 101 8.54 -6.02 -1.95
N ILE A 102 8.99 -6.14 -3.19
CA ILE A 102 8.19 -6.73 -4.28
C ILE A 102 7.88 -8.21 -4.00
N THR A 103 8.84 -8.95 -3.46
CA THR A 103 8.72 -10.39 -3.23
C THR A 103 8.18 -10.78 -1.86
N ARG A 104 7.90 -9.81 -0.98
CA ARG A 104 7.38 -10.08 0.38
C ARG A 104 6.16 -11.00 0.40
N ILE A 105 5.27 -10.85 -0.58
CA ILE A 105 4.04 -11.64 -0.69
C ILE A 105 4.28 -13.08 -1.18
N ALA A 106 5.46 -13.40 -1.70
CA ALA A 106 5.82 -14.76 -2.11
C ALA A 106 5.91 -15.76 -0.93
N SER A 107 6.03 -15.26 0.31
CA SER A 107 6.06 -16.08 1.54
C SER A 107 4.66 -16.55 2.00
N SER A 108 3.63 -16.38 1.18
CA SER A 108 2.27 -16.79 1.50
C SER A 108 2.10 -18.32 1.46
N SER A 109 1.03 -18.83 2.10
CA SER A 109 0.74 -20.26 2.16
C SER A 109 0.57 -20.92 0.79
N PRO A 110 1.36 -21.94 0.42
CA PRO A 110 1.23 -22.62 -0.86
C PRO A 110 -0.13 -23.28 -1.07
N THR A 111 -0.67 -23.95 -0.07
CA THR A 111 -1.98 -24.60 -0.12
C THR A 111 -3.11 -23.61 -0.40
N MET A 112 -3.07 -22.44 0.25
CA MET A 112 -4.05 -21.38 -0.02
C MET A 112 -3.98 -20.90 -1.47
N TRP A 113 -2.78 -20.72 -2.01
CA TRP A 113 -2.57 -20.23 -3.36
C TRP A 113 -2.91 -21.28 -4.42
N GLU A 114 -2.67 -22.56 -4.15
CA GLU A 114 -3.16 -23.66 -4.98
C GLU A 114 -4.68 -23.57 -5.16
N HIS A 115 -5.44 -23.45 -4.05
CA HIS A 115 -6.90 -23.34 -4.10
C HIS A 115 -7.36 -22.07 -4.83
N ILE A 116 -6.73 -20.93 -4.60
CA ILE A 116 -7.07 -19.67 -5.27
C ILE A 116 -6.87 -19.81 -6.77
N CYS A 117 -5.74 -20.35 -7.20
CA CYS A 117 -5.45 -20.54 -8.62
C CYS A 117 -6.41 -21.54 -9.28
N ALA A 118 -6.77 -22.60 -8.60
CA ALA A 118 -7.74 -23.58 -9.11
C ALA A 118 -9.14 -22.98 -9.31
N GLN A 119 -9.60 -22.12 -8.38
CA GLN A 119 -10.94 -21.54 -8.45
C GLN A 119 -11.07 -20.42 -9.49
N ASN A 120 -10.01 -19.71 -9.81
CA ASN A 120 -10.02 -18.61 -10.79
C ASN A 120 -9.10 -18.89 -11.98
N GLN A 121 -8.91 -20.16 -12.33
CA GLN A 121 -7.92 -20.64 -13.30
C GLN A 121 -8.00 -19.93 -14.65
N SER A 122 -9.17 -19.87 -15.25
CA SER A 122 -9.42 -19.30 -16.59
C SER A 122 -9.04 -17.83 -16.65
N ASN A 123 -9.52 -17.02 -15.70
CA ASN A 123 -9.22 -15.59 -15.65
C ASN A 123 -7.74 -15.35 -15.35
N ILE A 124 -7.15 -16.09 -14.40
CA ILE A 124 -5.73 -15.95 -14.08
C ILE A 124 -4.86 -16.28 -15.29
N SER A 125 -5.17 -17.36 -16.02
CA SER A 125 -4.43 -17.74 -17.23
C SER A 125 -4.47 -16.65 -18.29
N GLN A 126 -5.64 -16.06 -18.55
CA GLN A 126 -5.80 -14.98 -19.51
C GLN A 126 -5.05 -13.71 -19.06
N ILE A 127 -5.21 -13.31 -17.78
CA ILE A 127 -4.55 -12.13 -17.21
C ILE A 127 -3.02 -12.28 -17.27
N LEU A 128 -2.52 -13.49 -16.95
CA LEU A 128 -1.09 -13.78 -17.02
C LEU A 128 -0.57 -13.70 -18.46
N GLY A 129 -1.34 -14.19 -19.44
CA GLY A 129 -1.01 -14.05 -20.86
C GLY A 129 -0.87 -12.58 -21.27
N ASN A 130 -1.83 -11.73 -20.91
CA ASN A 130 -1.78 -10.30 -21.19
C ASN A 130 -0.57 -9.62 -20.52
N TYR A 131 -0.22 -10.04 -19.31
CA TYR A 131 0.95 -9.51 -18.62
C TYR A 131 2.26 -9.95 -19.28
N ILE A 132 2.34 -11.17 -19.77
CA ILE A 132 3.50 -11.65 -20.56
C ILE A 132 3.70 -10.77 -21.81
N GLU A 133 2.63 -10.41 -22.51
CA GLU A 133 2.73 -9.47 -23.64
C GLU A 133 3.26 -8.10 -23.20
N THR A 134 2.80 -7.57 -22.07
CA THR A 134 3.33 -6.33 -21.49
C THR A 134 4.84 -6.43 -21.21
N LEU A 135 5.30 -7.57 -20.69
CA LEU A 135 6.74 -7.81 -20.47
C LEU A 135 7.51 -7.93 -21.80
N ASN A 136 6.91 -8.52 -22.82
CA ASN A 136 7.50 -8.60 -24.15
C ASN A 136 7.70 -7.21 -24.77
N GLU A 137 6.73 -6.29 -24.60
CA GLU A 137 6.89 -4.91 -25.05
C GLU A 137 8.01 -4.18 -24.28
N ALA A 138 8.07 -4.32 -22.97
CA ALA A 138 9.18 -3.77 -22.17
C ALA A 138 10.54 -4.33 -22.64
N LYS A 139 10.62 -5.65 -22.90
CA LYS A 139 11.82 -6.29 -23.45
C LYS A 139 12.23 -5.70 -24.79
N LYS A 140 11.29 -5.41 -25.70
CA LYS A 140 11.58 -4.79 -27.01
C LYS A 140 12.18 -3.40 -26.84
N LEU A 141 11.62 -2.56 -25.95
CA LEU A 141 12.16 -1.22 -25.67
C LEU A 141 13.60 -1.29 -25.17
N VAL A 142 13.85 -2.17 -24.21
CA VAL A 142 15.20 -2.37 -23.64
C VAL A 142 16.18 -2.89 -24.70
N ALA A 143 15.78 -3.88 -25.50
CA ALA A 143 16.63 -4.48 -26.54
C ALA A 143 16.95 -3.47 -27.66
N ALA A 144 16.04 -2.57 -27.99
CA ALA A 144 16.24 -1.52 -28.97
C ALA A 144 17.05 -0.33 -28.44
N GLY A 145 17.28 -0.23 -27.13
CA GLY A 145 17.89 0.95 -26.49
C GLY A 145 17.01 2.20 -26.66
N ASP A 146 15.68 2.04 -26.77
CA ASP A 146 14.73 3.15 -26.95
C ASP A 146 14.57 3.93 -25.65
N SER A 147 15.44 4.92 -25.47
CA SER A 147 15.47 5.75 -24.26
C SER A 147 14.15 6.48 -24.01
N GLN A 148 13.50 6.98 -25.06
CA GLN A 148 12.24 7.70 -24.91
C GLN A 148 11.10 6.75 -24.54
N GLY A 149 10.98 5.61 -25.21
CA GLY A 149 9.97 4.59 -24.90
C GLY A 149 10.12 4.03 -23.49
N ILE A 150 11.38 3.81 -23.04
CA ILE A 150 11.67 3.39 -21.67
C ILE A 150 11.23 4.47 -20.66
N TYR A 151 11.58 5.74 -20.91
CA TYR A 151 11.17 6.86 -20.06
C TYR A 151 9.64 6.93 -19.95
N ASP A 152 8.94 6.88 -21.07
CA ASP A 152 7.48 6.97 -21.11
C ASP A 152 6.81 5.82 -20.37
N MET A 153 7.34 4.60 -20.48
CA MET A 153 6.83 3.44 -19.75
C MET A 153 6.90 3.66 -18.23
N PHE A 154 8.03 4.15 -17.72
CA PHE A 154 8.19 4.42 -16.28
C PHE A 154 7.39 5.65 -15.84
N ASP A 155 7.29 6.69 -16.66
CA ASP A 155 6.51 7.89 -16.36
C ASP A 155 5.01 7.58 -16.24
N HIS A 156 4.45 6.83 -17.18
CA HIS A 156 3.07 6.38 -17.14
C HIS A 156 2.77 5.56 -15.90
N SER A 157 3.64 4.59 -15.57
CA SER A 157 3.47 3.77 -14.36
C SER A 157 3.56 4.59 -13.08
N ARG A 158 4.49 5.54 -13.00
CA ARG A 158 4.62 6.48 -11.87
C ARG A 158 3.35 7.32 -11.70
N ASN A 159 2.85 7.90 -12.79
CA ASN A 159 1.67 8.75 -12.75
C ASN A 159 0.43 7.96 -12.32
N TYR A 160 0.22 6.77 -12.85
CA TYR A 160 -0.87 5.88 -12.43
C TYR A 160 -0.72 5.45 -10.97
N ARG A 161 0.48 5.05 -10.53
CA ARG A 161 0.74 4.66 -9.14
C ARG A 161 0.45 5.81 -8.16
N ASN A 162 0.83 7.03 -8.54
CA ASN A 162 0.59 8.24 -7.73
C ASN A 162 -0.87 8.67 -7.70
N SER A 163 -1.67 8.31 -8.70
CA SER A 163 -3.12 8.56 -8.71
C SER A 163 -3.89 7.64 -7.77
N MET A 164 -3.29 6.51 -7.36
CA MET A 164 -3.92 5.61 -6.40
C MET A 164 -4.04 6.27 -5.03
N PRO A 165 -5.18 6.14 -4.35
CA PRO A 165 -5.33 6.69 -3.00
C PRO A 165 -4.25 6.15 -2.07
N ASN A 166 -3.44 7.03 -1.53
CA ASN A 166 -2.44 6.68 -0.53
C ASN A 166 -3.16 6.56 0.84
N GLY A 167 -3.30 5.36 1.35
CA GLY A 167 -3.76 5.16 2.72
C GLY A 167 -4.35 3.79 2.96
N SER A 168 -4.05 3.26 4.12
CA SER A 168 -4.75 2.13 4.76
C SER A 168 -6.18 2.49 5.20
N ALA A 169 -6.62 3.72 4.94
CA ALA A 169 -7.99 4.17 5.16
C ALA A 169 -8.76 4.06 3.84
N GLY A 170 -9.95 3.46 3.86
CA GLY A 170 -10.86 3.42 2.72
C GLY A 170 -11.21 4.83 2.19
N PRO A 171 -12.07 4.95 1.18
CA PRO A 171 -12.25 6.15 0.34
C PRO A 171 -12.74 7.41 1.09
N ILE A 172 -12.97 7.32 2.38
CA ILE A 172 -13.50 8.43 3.17
C ILE A 172 -12.42 8.98 4.11
N LYS A 173 -11.97 10.16 3.77
CA LYS A 173 -11.27 11.23 4.47
C LYS A 173 -9.83 11.47 4.04
N ARG A 174 -9.58 12.73 3.70
CA ARG A 174 -8.24 13.32 3.74
C ARG A 174 -7.60 12.95 5.08
N ALA A 175 -6.53 12.21 5.06
CA ALA A 175 -5.74 12.01 6.26
C ALA A 175 -5.09 13.36 6.57
N PHE A 176 -5.42 13.94 7.71
CA PHE A 176 -4.75 15.12 8.23
C PHE A 176 -3.50 14.62 8.94
N GLU A 177 -2.41 14.51 8.20
CA GLU A 177 -1.16 13.89 8.66
C GLU A 177 -0.03 14.92 8.64
N ILE A 178 0.80 14.84 9.67
CA ILE A 178 2.09 15.51 9.72
C ILE A 178 3.19 14.47 9.87
N TYR A 179 4.35 14.82 9.39
CA TYR A 179 5.57 14.03 9.51
C TYR A 179 6.58 14.86 10.29
N CYS A 180 7.18 14.27 11.30
CA CYS A 180 8.10 14.94 12.20
C CYS A 180 9.41 14.15 12.26
N ASP A 181 10.52 14.76 11.94
CA ASP A 181 11.83 14.16 12.12
C ASP A 181 12.13 14.06 13.61
N ILE A 182 12.46 12.86 14.06
CA ILE A 182 12.77 12.56 15.46
C ILE A 182 14.11 11.84 15.57
N PRO A 183 14.97 12.24 16.53
CA PRO A 183 16.14 11.44 16.86
C PRO A 183 15.70 10.10 17.47
N ASP A 184 16.50 9.06 17.29
CA ASP A 184 16.25 7.75 17.90
C ASP A 184 16.67 7.75 19.39
N GLU A 185 15.91 8.48 20.19
CA GLU A 185 16.13 8.64 21.62
C GLU A 185 14.91 8.19 22.42
N ALA A 186 15.18 7.60 23.59
CA ALA A 186 14.12 7.19 24.50
C ALA A 186 13.31 8.39 25.00
N GLY A 187 11.97 8.32 24.85
CA GLY A 187 11.04 9.34 25.35
C GLY A 187 10.63 10.42 24.35
N VAL A 188 11.21 10.49 23.16
CA VAL A 188 10.85 11.53 22.15
C VAL A 188 9.37 11.46 21.76
N ILE A 189 8.85 10.26 21.50
CA ILE A 189 7.43 10.07 21.18
C ILE A 189 6.55 10.50 22.35
N ALA A 190 6.94 10.17 23.58
CA ALA A 190 6.20 10.57 24.78
C ALA A 190 6.19 12.10 24.95
N THR A 191 7.31 12.76 24.68
CA THR A 191 7.41 14.22 24.70
C THR A 191 6.49 14.87 23.69
N ILE A 192 6.51 14.41 22.43
CA ILE A 192 5.62 14.94 21.37
C ILE A 192 4.15 14.71 21.74
N ALA A 193 3.80 13.50 22.19
CA ALA A 193 2.44 13.20 22.60
C ALA A 193 1.97 14.08 23.78
N THR A 194 2.87 14.36 24.74
CA THR A 194 2.58 15.24 25.88
C THR A 194 2.38 16.70 25.42
N ILE A 195 3.20 17.20 24.51
CA ILE A 195 3.05 18.55 23.94
C ILE A 195 1.68 18.70 23.29
N LEU A 196 1.29 17.73 22.46
CA LEU A 196 0.00 17.75 21.77
C LEU A 196 -1.17 17.63 22.75
N ALA A 197 -1.10 16.72 23.72
CA ALA A 197 -2.13 16.49 24.73
C ALA A 197 -2.33 17.73 25.63
N SER A 198 -1.25 18.39 26.07
CA SER A 198 -1.30 19.60 26.88
C SER A 198 -1.97 20.80 26.16
N ASN A 199 -2.06 20.72 24.82
CA ASN A 199 -2.75 21.72 24.00
C ASN A 199 -4.10 21.22 23.46
N ALA A 200 -4.67 20.19 24.08
CA ALA A 200 -5.95 19.59 23.74
C ALA A 200 -6.05 19.09 22.29
N LEU A 201 -4.92 18.69 21.69
CA LEU A 201 -4.88 18.10 20.35
C LEU A 201 -4.94 16.58 20.44
N SER A 202 -6.04 16.01 19.96
CA SER A 202 -6.25 14.57 19.97
C SER A 202 -5.54 13.89 18.79
N ILE A 203 -4.68 12.95 19.10
CA ILE A 203 -3.99 12.12 18.11
C ILE A 203 -4.93 10.99 17.69
N LYS A 204 -5.18 10.83 16.39
CA LYS A 204 -5.96 9.73 15.84
C LYS A 204 -5.11 8.47 15.65
N ASN A 205 -3.89 8.66 15.15
CA ASN A 205 -2.91 7.60 14.95
C ASN A 205 -1.49 8.18 15.03
N ILE A 206 -0.56 7.38 15.53
CA ILE A 206 0.86 7.73 15.61
C ILE A 206 1.70 6.51 15.27
N GLY A 207 2.75 6.69 14.46
CA GLY A 207 3.61 5.59 14.07
C GLY A 207 4.92 6.07 13.45
N ILE A 208 5.97 5.29 13.60
CA ILE A 208 7.26 5.55 12.97
C ILE A 208 7.23 4.99 11.56
N VAL A 209 7.60 5.82 10.59
CA VAL A 209 7.83 5.43 9.21
C VAL A 209 9.33 5.32 9.02
N HIS A 210 9.83 4.09 8.87
CA HIS A 210 11.24 3.88 8.57
C HIS A 210 11.53 4.31 7.13
N ASN A 211 12.32 5.36 6.98
CA ASN A 211 12.97 5.62 5.72
C ASN A 211 14.29 4.83 5.73
N ARG A 212 14.44 3.84 4.85
CA ARG A 212 15.57 2.88 4.86
C ARG A 212 16.93 3.50 4.52
N GLU A 213 16.96 4.79 4.16
CA GLU A 213 18.18 5.47 3.73
C GLU A 213 18.85 6.33 4.81
N PHE A 214 18.17 6.58 5.94
CA PHE A 214 18.71 7.42 7.02
C PHE A 214 18.43 6.78 8.39
N GLU A 215 19.40 6.88 9.30
CA GLU A 215 19.34 6.36 10.67
C GLU A 215 18.32 7.10 11.56
N GLU A 216 17.72 8.19 11.08
CA GLU A 216 16.71 8.97 11.79
C GLU A 216 15.31 8.51 11.43
N GLY A 217 14.46 8.27 12.43
CA GLY A 217 13.07 7.87 12.24
C GLY A 217 12.16 9.07 11.95
N VAL A 218 11.22 8.91 11.02
CA VAL A 218 10.17 9.91 10.77
C VAL A 218 8.91 9.49 11.51
N LEU A 219 8.43 10.31 12.44
CA LEU A 219 7.19 10.10 13.16
C LEU A 219 6.02 10.63 12.34
N ARG A 220 5.10 9.76 11.96
CA ARG A 220 3.83 10.13 11.35
C ARG A 220 2.76 10.27 12.42
N ILE A 221 2.08 11.42 12.44
CA ILE A 221 0.98 11.72 13.36
C ILE A 221 -0.26 12.07 12.53
N GLU A 222 -1.38 11.39 12.78
CA GLU A 222 -2.67 11.60 12.11
C GLU A 222 -3.65 12.25 13.08
N PHE A 223 -4.37 13.27 12.60
CA PHE A 223 -5.39 14.02 13.35
C PHE A 223 -6.80 13.77 12.77
N TYR A 224 -7.82 14.20 13.50
CA TYR A 224 -9.22 14.04 13.09
C TYR A 224 -9.68 15.11 12.09
N ASP A 225 -9.04 16.28 12.08
CA ASP A 225 -9.43 17.45 11.27
C ASP A 225 -8.23 18.32 10.88
N SER A 226 -8.43 19.23 9.91
CA SER A 226 -7.38 20.12 9.41
C SER A 226 -6.94 21.16 10.46
N ILE A 227 -7.85 21.63 11.30
CA ILE A 227 -7.55 22.66 12.29
C ILE A 227 -6.57 22.12 13.33
N SER A 228 -6.81 20.87 13.80
CA SER A 228 -5.91 20.18 14.72
C SER A 228 -4.54 19.93 14.09
N CYS A 229 -4.51 19.58 12.80
CA CYS A 229 -3.28 19.37 12.03
C CYS A 229 -2.44 20.64 11.95
N GLU A 230 -3.03 21.77 11.51
CA GLU A 230 -2.35 23.07 11.38
C GLU A 230 -1.82 23.60 12.73
N LYS A 231 -2.63 23.45 13.80
CA LYS A 231 -2.22 23.80 15.16
C LYS A 231 -1.03 22.94 15.64
N ALA A 232 -1.07 21.63 15.35
CA ALA A 232 0.00 20.72 15.71
C ALA A 232 1.33 21.08 15.02
N VAL A 233 1.31 21.45 13.73
CA VAL A 233 2.46 21.93 13.00
C VAL A 233 3.08 23.15 13.67
N SER A 234 2.26 24.19 13.89
CA SER A 234 2.70 25.44 14.52
C SER A 234 3.28 25.21 15.92
N LEU A 235 2.65 24.29 16.68
CA LEU A 235 3.07 23.96 18.04
C LEU A 235 4.40 23.20 18.07
N LEU A 236 4.55 22.17 17.26
CA LEU A 236 5.78 21.37 17.23
C LEU A 236 6.96 22.16 16.68
N GLN A 237 6.73 23.04 15.68
CA GLN A 237 7.76 23.95 15.19
C GLN A 237 8.24 24.95 16.27
N LYS A 238 7.36 25.44 17.14
CA LYS A 238 7.75 26.25 18.33
C LYS A 238 8.65 25.48 19.29
N HIS A 239 8.45 24.15 19.37
CA HIS A 239 9.32 23.27 20.17
C HIS A 239 10.57 22.78 19.41
N ARG A 240 10.88 23.40 18.25
CA ARG A 240 12.06 23.15 17.41
C ARG A 240 12.07 21.77 16.72
N TYR A 241 10.91 21.12 16.60
CA TYR A 241 10.80 19.96 15.74
C TYR A 241 10.69 20.37 14.27
N ILE A 242 11.33 19.62 13.39
CA ILE A 242 11.16 19.77 11.94
C ILE A 242 9.90 19.00 11.56
N VAL A 243 8.89 19.71 11.04
CA VAL A 243 7.58 19.15 10.73
C VAL A 243 7.24 19.42 9.29
N TYR A 244 6.86 18.36 8.57
CA TYR A 244 6.41 18.41 7.19
C TYR A 244 4.90 18.12 7.12
N GLU A 245 4.17 18.99 6.48
CA GLU A 245 2.79 18.69 6.08
C GLU A 245 2.81 17.90 4.78
N ARG A 246 1.88 16.97 4.64
CA ARG A 246 1.67 16.29 3.36
C ARG A 246 1.02 17.26 2.37
N CYS A 247 1.81 18.09 1.73
CA CYS A 247 1.33 18.93 0.64
C CYS A 247 1.13 18.06 -0.60
N LEU A 248 -0.08 18.10 -1.20
CA LEU A 248 -0.41 17.45 -2.47
C LEU A 248 0.40 18.00 -3.68
N LEU A 249 1.39 18.84 -3.42
CA LEU A 249 2.24 19.49 -4.44
C LEU A 249 3.56 18.74 -4.71
N TYR A 250 3.71 17.49 -4.26
CA TYR A 250 4.94 16.72 -4.43
C TYR A 250 5.11 16.08 -5.82
N THR A 251 4.47 16.60 -6.86
CA THR A 251 4.57 16.04 -8.21
C THR A 251 5.46 16.82 -9.17
N SER A 252 6.07 17.96 -8.79
CA SER A 252 6.92 18.70 -9.72
C SER A 252 8.29 19.17 -9.21
N ARG A 253 8.64 18.97 -7.93
CA ARG A 253 9.93 19.42 -7.39
C ARG A 253 10.77 18.36 -6.64
N ALA A 254 10.32 17.12 -6.57
CA ALA A 254 11.04 16.07 -5.83
C ALA A 254 12.38 15.64 -6.47
N HIS A 255 12.67 16.07 -7.70
CA HIS A 255 13.97 15.77 -8.34
C HIS A 255 15.08 16.75 -7.99
N GLU A 256 14.77 17.95 -7.54
CA GLU A 256 15.82 18.94 -7.17
C GLU A 256 16.26 18.83 -5.71
N THR A 257 15.37 18.39 -4.80
CA THR A 257 15.67 18.36 -3.37
C THR A 257 16.41 17.11 -2.89
N VAL A 258 16.33 15.99 -3.60
CA VAL A 258 17.08 14.78 -3.24
C VAL A 258 18.55 14.88 -3.66
N LEU A 259 18.86 15.59 -4.74
CA LEU A 259 20.23 15.84 -5.18
C LEU A 259 20.96 16.88 -4.31
N ASP A 260 20.24 17.84 -3.74
CA ASP A 260 20.83 18.87 -2.86
C ASP A 260 21.10 18.38 -1.43
N LEU A 261 20.47 17.32 -0.98
CA LEU A 261 20.69 16.70 0.34
C LEU A 261 21.81 15.64 0.35
N VAL A 262 22.25 15.18 -0.81
CA VAL A 262 23.37 14.22 -0.92
C VAL A 262 24.72 14.90 -1.13
N CYS A 263 24.75 16.22 -1.34
CA CYS A 263 25.97 17.00 -1.58
C CYS A 263 26.30 18.03 -0.50
N ARG A 264 25.86 17.84 0.75
CA ARG A 264 26.36 18.64 1.88
C ARG A 264 26.69 17.78 3.08
#